data_05e7d32b3ad30c10e4ab1f1ad769b61d
#
_entry.id   05e7d32b3ad30c10e4ab1f1ad769b61d
#
_cell.length_a   1.000
_cell.length_b   1.000
_cell.length_c   1.000
_cell.angle_alpha   90.00
_cell.angle_beta   90.00
_cell.angle_gamma   90.00
#
_symmetry.space_group_name_H-M   'P 1'
#
loop_
_entity.id
_entity.type
_entity.pdbx_description
1 polymer ?
#
loop_
_entity_poly.entity_id
_entity_poly.type
_entity_poly.pdbx_seq_one_letter_code
_entity_poly.pdbx_strand_id
1 'polypeptide(L)'
;MKAFTAFALAALPAAALAFAFGSAPPGQPAPAFSVTDLDGKPANLADFKGKTVVLEWNNFGCPFVQKHYRSGNMQALQKRYGDDVVWLTVNSTNASSSEYRKPAALQSTLKDFGAHPARYLMDDPGAVGMAYGAKTTPHMFIIDPQGTVVYNGAIDDKRSTDLDDVKTAKNYVAAALDEMKAGKPVSVASTAPYGCSVKYR
;
A
#
# COMPACT_ATOMS: atom_id res chain seq x y z
N MET A 1 -7.19 65.90 -10.56
CA MET A 1 -6.11 64.95 -10.29
C MET A 1 -6.75 63.66 -9.85
N LYS A 2 -6.71 62.62 -10.71
CA LYS A 2 -7.29 61.29 -10.43
C LYS A 2 -6.14 60.34 -10.11
N ALA A 3 -6.11 59.82 -8.87
CA ALA A 3 -5.12 58.84 -8.43
C ALA A 3 -5.50 57.45 -8.97
N PHE A 4 -4.60 56.83 -9.73
CA PHE A 4 -4.71 55.44 -10.14
C PHE A 4 -4.03 54.58 -9.06
N THR A 5 -4.82 53.77 -8.37
CA THR A 5 -4.32 52.76 -7.44
C THR A 5 -3.97 51.50 -8.23
N ALA A 6 -2.69 51.19 -8.35
CA ALA A 6 -2.21 49.95 -8.96
C ALA A 6 -2.37 48.80 -8.00
N PHE A 7 -3.18 47.80 -8.35
CA PHE A 7 -3.24 46.50 -7.64
C PHE A 7 -2.08 45.63 -8.11
N ALA A 8 -1.15 45.36 -7.22
CA ALA A 8 -0.10 44.39 -7.47
C ALA A 8 -0.67 42.97 -7.24
N LEU A 9 -0.73 42.17 -8.29
CA LEU A 9 -1.05 40.74 -8.22
C LEU A 9 0.17 40.02 -7.71
N ALA A 10 0.14 39.57 -6.47
CA ALA A 10 1.17 38.69 -5.92
C ALA A 10 1.00 37.28 -6.50
N ALA A 11 1.91 36.86 -7.37
CA ALA A 11 1.99 35.49 -7.85
C ALA A 11 2.53 34.60 -6.71
N LEU A 12 1.72 33.68 -6.22
CA LEU A 12 2.16 32.61 -5.32
C LEU A 12 3.07 31.65 -6.09
N PRO A 13 4.25 31.31 -5.57
CA PRO A 13 5.10 30.30 -6.21
C PRO A 13 4.42 28.93 -6.13
N ALA A 14 4.24 28.28 -7.26
CA ALA A 14 3.89 26.88 -7.32
C ALA A 14 5.06 26.08 -6.74
N ALA A 15 4.88 25.56 -5.53
CA ALA A 15 5.84 24.65 -4.94
C ALA A 15 5.88 23.37 -5.76
N ALA A 16 6.95 23.19 -6.54
CA ALA A 16 7.24 21.92 -7.18
C ALA A 16 7.50 20.89 -6.06
N LEU A 17 6.59 19.93 -5.86
CA LEU A 17 6.84 18.77 -5.01
C LEU A 17 7.95 17.96 -5.67
N ALA A 18 9.18 18.13 -5.20
CA ALA A 18 10.26 17.20 -5.47
C ALA A 18 9.93 15.88 -4.76
N PHE A 19 9.61 14.84 -5.53
CA PHE A 19 9.45 13.49 -5.01
C PHE A 19 10.82 12.98 -4.57
N ALA A 20 11.19 13.24 -3.33
CA ALA A 20 12.30 12.55 -2.69
C ALA A 20 11.87 11.11 -2.39
N PHE A 21 12.79 10.14 -2.55
CA PHE A 21 12.57 8.79 -2.02
C PHE A 21 12.32 8.93 -0.52
N GLY A 22 11.07 8.78 -0.13
CA GLY A 22 10.64 8.85 1.25
C GLY A 22 10.88 7.53 1.97
N SER A 23 10.57 7.52 3.22
CA SER A 23 10.34 6.31 3.98
C SER A 23 9.15 6.56 4.91
N ALA A 24 8.38 5.52 5.17
CA ALA A 24 7.28 5.56 6.11
C ALA A 24 7.61 4.66 7.31
N PRO A 25 8.54 5.08 8.20
CA PRO A 25 8.91 4.28 9.34
C PRO A 25 7.79 4.26 10.39
N PRO A 26 7.68 3.19 11.18
CA PRO A 26 6.75 3.14 12.29
C PRO A 26 6.93 4.31 13.26
N GLY A 27 5.81 4.81 13.78
CA GLY A 27 5.75 5.97 14.67
C GLY A 27 5.67 7.32 13.94
N GLN A 28 5.73 7.36 12.62
CA GLN A 28 5.60 8.59 11.83
C GLN A 28 4.25 8.66 11.11
N PRO A 29 3.75 9.88 10.83
CA PRO A 29 2.57 10.05 10.00
C PRO A 29 2.73 9.35 8.64
N ALA A 30 1.70 8.64 8.22
CA ALA A 30 1.67 7.99 6.92
C ALA A 30 1.67 9.05 5.80
N PRO A 31 2.52 8.90 4.76
CA PRO A 31 2.51 9.79 3.61
C PRO A 31 1.12 9.84 2.96
N ALA A 32 0.60 11.05 2.77
CA ALA A 32 -0.66 11.25 2.07
C ALA A 32 -0.54 10.82 0.60
N PHE A 33 -1.62 10.29 0.05
CA PHE A 33 -1.69 9.96 -1.37
C PHE A 33 -3.07 10.29 -1.95
N SER A 34 -3.08 10.49 -3.27
CA SER A 34 -4.28 10.60 -4.10
C SER A 34 -4.01 9.86 -5.42
N VAL A 35 -4.71 8.77 -5.65
CA VAL A 35 -4.58 7.89 -6.82
C VAL A 35 -5.97 7.43 -7.27
N THR A 36 -6.05 6.65 -8.35
CA THR A 36 -7.30 6.03 -8.78
C THR A 36 -7.29 4.53 -8.48
N ASP A 37 -8.48 3.97 -8.29
CA ASP A 37 -8.65 2.51 -8.24
C ASP A 37 -8.88 1.91 -9.64
N LEU A 38 -9.11 0.59 -9.69
CA LEU A 38 -9.34 -0.14 -10.95
C LEU A 38 -10.59 0.31 -11.70
N ASP A 39 -11.54 0.97 -11.03
CA ASP A 39 -12.76 1.52 -11.63
C ASP A 39 -12.58 2.99 -12.06
N GLY A 40 -11.36 3.54 -11.91
CA GLY A 40 -11.04 4.94 -12.20
C GLY A 40 -11.55 5.92 -11.13
N LYS A 41 -12.04 5.43 -9.99
CA LYS A 41 -12.52 6.28 -8.90
C LYS A 41 -11.35 6.80 -8.08
N PRO A 42 -11.36 8.09 -7.67
CA PRO A 42 -10.31 8.62 -6.81
C PRO A 42 -10.30 7.93 -5.44
N ALA A 43 -9.11 7.77 -4.88
CA ALA A 43 -8.87 7.24 -3.56
C ALA A 43 -7.75 8.04 -2.88
N ASN A 44 -8.07 8.64 -1.75
CA ASN A 44 -7.13 9.41 -0.94
C ASN A 44 -6.94 8.71 0.40
N LEU A 45 -5.75 8.77 1.00
CA LEU A 45 -5.56 8.21 2.34
C LEU A 45 -6.54 8.84 3.35
N ALA A 46 -6.84 10.13 3.19
CA ALA A 46 -7.76 10.87 4.06
C ALA A 46 -9.20 10.30 4.09
N ASP A 47 -9.63 9.60 3.03
CA ASP A 47 -10.95 8.98 2.93
C ASP A 47 -11.15 7.85 3.97
N PHE A 48 -10.04 7.34 4.51
CA PHE A 48 -10.00 6.23 5.49
C PHE A 48 -9.63 6.69 6.90
N LYS A 49 -9.66 7.99 7.18
CA LYS A 49 -9.38 8.53 8.51
C LYS A 49 -10.29 7.88 9.57
N GLY A 50 -9.72 7.54 10.72
CA GLY A 50 -10.42 6.87 11.81
C GLY A 50 -10.53 5.35 11.65
N LYS A 51 -9.94 4.78 10.59
CA LYS A 51 -9.88 3.33 10.36
C LYS A 51 -8.44 2.83 10.37
N THR A 52 -8.24 1.59 10.76
CA THR A 52 -6.99 0.89 10.49
C THR A 52 -6.89 0.59 9.01
N VAL A 53 -5.76 0.92 8.38
CA VAL A 53 -5.51 0.70 6.95
C VAL A 53 -4.32 -0.22 6.77
N VAL A 54 -4.47 -1.25 5.95
CA VAL A 54 -3.36 -2.06 5.44
C VAL A 54 -3.08 -1.63 4.00
N LEU A 55 -1.82 -1.29 3.71
CA LEU A 55 -1.34 -1.14 2.33
C LEU A 55 -0.51 -2.36 1.97
N GLU A 56 -0.89 -3.02 0.88
CA GLU A 56 -0.17 -4.15 0.29
C GLU A 56 0.41 -3.73 -1.06
N TRP A 57 1.73 -3.55 -1.16
CA TRP A 57 2.35 -3.41 -2.48
C TRP A 57 2.33 -4.74 -3.22
N ASN A 58 1.75 -4.72 -4.41
CA ASN A 58 1.41 -5.92 -5.17
C ASN A 58 1.85 -5.82 -6.64
N ASN A 59 2.32 -6.94 -7.17
CA ASN A 59 2.38 -7.25 -8.60
C ASN A 59 2.10 -8.74 -8.76
N PHE A 60 1.01 -9.10 -9.41
CA PHE A 60 0.63 -10.51 -9.62
C PHE A 60 1.60 -11.30 -10.50
N GLY A 61 2.54 -10.65 -11.21
CA GLY A 61 3.66 -11.30 -11.88
C GLY A 61 4.74 -11.81 -10.91
N CYS A 62 4.76 -11.34 -9.67
CA CYS A 62 5.76 -11.70 -8.68
C CYS A 62 5.47 -13.07 -8.05
N PRO A 63 6.39 -14.06 -8.09
CA PRO A 63 6.18 -15.38 -7.48
C PRO A 63 5.92 -15.33 -5.97
N PHE A 64 6.53 -14.37 -5.27
CA PHE A 64 6.30 -14.18 -3.84
C PHE A 64 4.88 -13.67 -3.54
N VAL A 65 4.30 -12.81 -4.39
CA VAL A 65 2.89 -12.42 -4.31
C VAL A 65 2.01 -13.63 -4.62
N GLN A 66 2.32 -14.36 -5.70
CA GLN A 66 1.56 -15.56 -6.08
C GLN A 66 1.52 -16.61 -4.96
N LYS A 67 2.60 -16.78 -4.18
CA LYS A 67 2.60 -17.65 -2.99
C LYS A 67 1.41 -17.34 -2.09
N HIS A 68 1.23 -16.10 -1.71
CA HIS A 68 0.19 -15.69 -0.75
C HIS A 68 -1.22 -15.75 -1.33
N TYR A 69 -1.39 -15.49 -2.62
CA TYR A 69 -2.69 -15.59 -3.28
C TYR A 69 -3.07 -17.03 -3.62
N ARG A 70 -2.14 -17.85 -4.13
CA ARG A 70 -2.39 -19.26 -4.47
C ARG A 70 -2.61 -20.14 -3.24
N SER A 71 -1.96 -19.83 -2.14
CA SER A 71 -2.18 -20.54 -0.87
C SER A 71 -3.45 -20.10 -0.14
N GLY A 72 -4.15 -19.06 -0.61
CA GLY A 72 -5.30 -18.48 0.07
C GLY A 72 -4.96 -17.61 1.28
N ASN A 73 -3.67 -17.43 1.60
CA ASN A 73 -3.23 -16.65 2.76
C ASN A 73 -3.71 -15.21 2.74
N MET A 74 -3.58 -14.53 1.58
CA MET A 74 -3.98 -13.13 1.44
C MET A 74 -5.49 -12.96 1.59
N GLN A 75 -6.27 -13.83 0.92
CA GLN A 75 -7.73 -13.82 1.01
C GLN A 75 -8.22 -14.10 2.43
N ALA A 76 -7.54 -15.02 3.14
CA ALA A 76 -7.86 -15.32 4.54
C ALA A 76 -7.63 -14.10 5.45
N LEU A 77 -6.53 -13.35 5.25
CA LEU A 77 -6.26 -12.10 5.97
C LEU A 77 -7.33 -11.04 5.65
N GLN A 78 -7.60 -10.79 4.37
CA GLN A 78 -8.62 -9.84 3.94
C GLN A 78 -9.99 -10.16 4.54
N LYS A 79 -10.39 -11.44 4.56
CA LYS A 79 -11.65 -11.89 5.17
C LYS A 79 -11.66 -11.74 6.68
N ARG A 80 -10.56 -12.14 7.36
CA ARG A 80 -10.46 -12.14 8.83
C ARG A 80 -10.58 -10.74 9.43
N TYR A 81 -10.05 -9.73 8.74
CA TYR A 81 -9.98 -8.36 9.24
C TYR A 81 -10.90 -7.37 8.51
N GLY A 82 -11.61 -7.80 7.46
CA GLY A 82 -12.34 -6.92 6.53
C GLY A 82 -13.41 -6.02 7.16
N ASP A 83 -13.95 -6.38 8.32
CA ASP A 83 -14.94 -5.56 9.02
C ASP A 83 -14.27 -4.39 9.79
N ASP A 84 -13.05 -4.60 10.28
CA ASP A 84 -12.33 -3.67 11.16
C ASP A 84 -11.23 -2.89 10.42
N VAL A 85 -10.76 -3.40 9.28
CA VAL A 85 -9.56 -2.94 8.56
C VAL A 85 -9.87 -2.66 7.10
N VAL A 86 -9.43 -1.51 6.61
CA VAL A 86 -9.46 -1.19 5.18
C VAL A 86 -8.21 -1.76 4.51
N TRP A 87 -8.37 -2.81 3.72
CA TRP A 87 -7.26 -3.41 2.97
C TRP A 87 -7.15 -2.77 1.59
N LEU A 88 -6.06 -2.06 1.35
CA LEU A 88 -5.76 -1.40 0.08
C LEU A 88 -4.57 -2.10 -0.59
N THR A 89 -4.79 -2.66 -1.76
CA THR A 89 -3.72 -3.21 -2.59
C THR A 89 -3.20 -2.09 -3.50
N VAL A 90 -1.89 -1.88 -3.55
CA VAL A 90 -1.24 -0.79 -4.32
C VAL A 90 -0.32 -1.38 -5.38
N ASN A 91 -0.50 -0.97 -6.63
CA ASN A 91 0.36 -1.35 -7.75
C ASN A 91 1.10 -0.13 -8.28
N SER A 92 2.41 -0.09 -8.04
CA SER A 92 3.32 0.95 -8.54
C SER A 92 4.16 0.45 -9.72
N THR A 93 3.64 -0.52 -10.49
CA THR A 93 4.31 -0.98 -11.70
C THR A 93 4.18 0.06 -12.80
N ASN A 94 5.31 0.61 -13.26
CA ASN A 94 5.34 1.62 -14.32
C ASN A 94 4.68 1.09 -15.61
N ALA A 95 3.92 1.95 -16.28
CA ALA A 95 3.17 1.57 -17.50
C ALA A 95 4.07 1.12 -18.67
N SER A 96 5.36 1.49 -18.66
CA SER A 96 6.34 1.02 -19.66
C SER A 96 6.95 -0.35 -19.34
N SER A 97 6.71 -0.89 -18.15
CA SER A 97 7.20 -2.22 -17.76
C SER A 97 6.45 -3.33 -18.50
N SER A 98 7.15 -4.38 -18.90
CA SER A 98 6.55 -5.60 -19.44
C SER A 98 5.65 -6.34 -18.43
N GLU A 99 5.82 -6.04 -17.14
CA GLU A 99 5.00 -6.57 -16.05
C GLU A 99 3.73 -5.76 -15.79
N TYR A 100 3.56 -4.60 -16.46
CA TYR A 100 2.35 -3.78 -16.32
C TYR A 100 1.11 -4.54 -16.77
N ARG A 101 0.04 -4.39 -16.01
CA ARG A 101 -1.27 -4.95 -16.34
C ARG A 101 -2.32 -3.83 -16.28
N LYS A 102 -3.15 -3.77 -17.31
CA LYS A 102 -4.29 -2.84 -17.37
C LYS A 102 -5.32 -3.18 -16.28
N PRO A 103 -6.11 -2.18 -15.81
CA PRO A 103 -7.11 -2.39 -14.76
C PRO A 103 -8.04 -3.59 -15.00
N ALA A 104 -8.57 -3.78 -16.21
CA ALA A 104 -9.44 -4.90 -16.52
C ALA A 104 -8.77 -6.27 -16.33
N ALA A 105 -7.47 -6.41 -16.66
CA ALA A 105 -6.72 -7.64 -16.41
C ALA A 105 -6.49 -7.90 -14.92
N LEU A 106 -6.27 -6.83 -14.14
CA LEU A 106 -6.12 -6.92 -12.68
C LEU A 106 -7.44 -7.30 -12.01
N GLN A 107 -8.58 -6.73 -12.47
CA GLN A 107 -9.92 -7.11 -12.00
C GLN A 107 -10.19 -8.62 -12.25
N SER A 108 -9.86 -9.13 -13.45
CA SER A 108 -9.97 -10.56 -13.74
C SER A 108 -9.10 -11.39 -12.81
N THR A 109 -7.85 -10.99 -12.60
CA THR A 109 -6.91 -11.70 -11.72
C THR A 109 -7.40 -11.73 -10.26
N LEU A 110 -7.95 -10.62 -9.74
CA LEU A 110 -8.54 -10.59 -8.40
C LEU A 110 -9.70 -11.59 -8.28
N LYS A 111 -10.59 -11.62 -9.28
CA LYS A 111 -11.70 -12.56 -9.34
C LYS A 111 -11.22 -14.01 -9.39
N ASP A 112 -10.22 -14.30 -10.21
CA ASP A 112 -9.67 -15.66 -10.37
C ASP A 112 -9.03 -16.15 -9.05
N PHE A 113 -8.42 -15.27 -8.28
CA PHE A 113 -7.90 -15.58 -6.95
C PHE A 113 -8.97 -15.56 -5.85
N GLY A 114 -10.19 -15.07 -6.11
CA GLY A 114 -11.18 -14.84 -5.06
C GLY A 114 -10.70 -13.84 -4.01
N ALA A 115 -9.96 -12.83 -4.43
CA ALA A 115 -9.40 -11.80 -3.55
C ALA A 115 -10.34 -10.59 -3.48
N HIS A 116 -10.51 -10.04 -2.29
CA HIS A 116 -11.46 -8.96 -2.02
C HIS A 116 -10.83 -7.83 -1.20
N PRO A 117 -9.77 -7.13 -1.71
CA PRO A 117 -9.33 -5.91 -1.07
C PRO A 117 -10.46 -4.87 -1.10
N ALA A 118 -10.49 -3.96 -0.12
CA ALA A 118 -11.45 -2.86 -0.13
C ALA A 118 -11.30 -1.99 -1.39
N ARG A 119 -10.05 -1.77 -1.85
CA ARG A 119 -9.71 -1.16 -3.14
C ARG A 119 -8.38 -1.67 -3.66
N TYR A 120 -8.23 -1.71 -4.97
CA TYR A 120 -6.96 -1.92 -5.66
C TYR A 120 -6.55 -0.62 -6.35
N LEU A 121 -5.43 -0.04 -5.93
CA LEU A 121 -4.99 1.30 -6.30
C LEU A 121 -3.93 1.24 -7.39
N MET A 122 -4.06 2.12 -8.39
CA MET A 122 -3.10 2.27 -9.48
C MET A 122 -2.18 3.44 -9.21
N ASP A 123 -0.91 3.16 -9.01
CA ASP A 123 0.16 4.15 -8.80
C ASP A 123 1.21 4.02 -9.91
N ASP A 124 0.78 4.12 -11.17
CA ASP A 124 1.64 3.94 -12.36
C ASP A 124 2.88 4.86 -12.37
N PRO A 125 2.80 6.12 -11.90
CA PRO A 125 4.00 6.95 -11.75
C PRO A 125 4.94 6.48 -10.65
N GLY A 126 4.45 5.64 -9.72
CA GLY A 126 5.20 5.15 -8.58
C GLY A 126 5.40 6.19 -7.46
N ALA A 127 4.65 7.30 -7.50
CA ALA A 127 4.81 8.39 -6.54
C ALA A 127 4.49 7.96 -5.12
N VAL A 128 3.40 7.19 -4.93
CA VAL A 128 3.02 6.66 -3.62
C VAL A 128 4.05 5.64 -3.13
N GLY A 129 4.45 4.71 -4.00
CA GLY A 129 5.47 3.73 -3.66
C GLY A 129 6.79 4.38 -3.25
N MET A 130 7.24 5.41 -3.96
CA MET A 130 8.44 6.17 -3.61
C MET A 130 8.27 6.92 -2.28
N ALA A 131 7.12 7.54 -2.01
CA ALA A 131 6.86 8.25 -0.77
C ALA A 131 6.87 7.32 0.46
N TYR A 132 6.34 6.11 0.33
CA TYR A 132 6.39 5.08 1.38
C TYR A 132 7.74 4.37 1.46
N GLY A 133 8.60 4.50 0.47
CA GLY A 133 9.84 3.73 0.36
C GLY A 133 9.58 2.24 0.15
N ALA A 134 8.52 1.90 -0.58
CA ALA A 134 8.18 0.52 -0.91
C ALA A 134 9.27 -0.09 -1.82
N LYS A 135 9.78 -1.25 -1.45
CA LYS A 135 10.97 -1.86 -2.10
C LYS A 135 10.63 -3.12 -2.89
N THR A 136 9.67 -3.89 -2.39
CA THR A 136 9.36 -5.22 -2.93
C THR A 136 7.87 -5.41 -3.10
N THR A 137 7.49 -6.47 -3.79
CA THR A 137 6.15 -7.04 -3.82
C THR A 137 6.22 -8.49 -3.32
N PRO A 138 5.53 -8.85 -2.19
CA PRO A 138 4.77 -7.94 -1.33
C PRO A 138 5.65 -7.03 -0.47
N HIS A 139 5.12 -5.87 -0.09
CA HIS A 139 5.61 -5.02 1.00
C HIS A 139 4.39 -4.47 1.73
N MET A 140 4.34 -4.67 3.04
CA MET A 140 3.17 -4.39 3.86
C MET A 140 3.40 -3.16 4.73
N PHE A 141 2.36 -2.33 4.85
CA PHE A 141 2.30 -1.24 5.82
C PHE A 141 0.97 -1.31 6.55
N ILE A 142 0.98 -1.01 7.84
CA ILE A 142 -0.24 -0.86 8.64
C ILE A 142 -0.24 0.57 9.21
N ILE A 143 -1.36 1.24 9.03
CA ILE A 143 -1.61 2.60 9.48
C ILE A 143 -2.74 2.53 10.50
N ASP A 144 -2.56 3.16 11.66
CA ASP A 144 -3.57 3.21 12.71
C ASP A 144 -4.69 4.24 12.38
N PRO A 145 -5.79 4.26 13.16
CA PRO A 145 -6.87 5.23 12.97
C PRO A 145 -6.46 6.71 13.10
N GLN A 146 -5.31 6.99 13.71
CA GLN A 146 -4.74 8.33 13.86
C GLN A 146 -3.92 8.75 12.62
N GLY A 147 -3.68 7.82 11.69
CA GLY A 147 -2.89 8.06 10.49
C GLY A 147 -1.39 7.85 10.67
N THR A 148 -0.98 7.15 11.74
CA THR A 148 0.41 6.81 12.02
C THR A 148 0.75 5.43 11.47
N VAL A 149 1.90 5.27 10.82
CA VAL A 149 2.42 3.96 10.45
C VAL A 149 2.81 3.20 11.72
N VAL A 150 2.24 2.03 11.94
CA VAL A 150 2.54 1.18 13.11
C VAL A 150 3.31 -0.09 12.73
N TYR A 151 3.27 -0.46 11.47
CA TYR A 151 4.06 -1.56 10.91
C TYR A 151 4.52 -1.24 9.49
N ASN A 152 5.77 -1.60 9.15
CA ASN A 152 6.23 -1.73 7.78
C ASN A 152 7.15 -2.95 7.61
N GLY A 153 6.98 -3.71 6.52
CA GLY A 153 7.89 -4.84 6.26
C GLY A 153 7.27 -6.01 5.50
N ALA A 154 7.77 -7.20 5.83
CA ALA A 154 7.33 -8.46 5.24
C ALA A 154 5.93 -8.85 5.70
N ILE A 155 5.25 -9.69 4.91
CA ILE A 155 3.98 -10.29 5.34
C ILE A 155 4.22 -11.38 6.39
N ASP A 156 5.30 -12.17 6.24
CA ASP A 156 5.68 -13.26 7.14
C ASP A 156 7.21 -13.45 7.22
N ASP A 157 7.66 -14.44 7.99
CA ASP A 157 9.08 -14.78 8.21
C ASP A 157 9.66 -15.77 7.18
N LYS A 158 8.87 -16.23 6.18
CA LYS A 158 9.27 -17.24 5.19
C LYS A 158 9.56 -16.63 3.83
N ARG A 159 10.81 -16.25 3.58
CA ARG A 159 11.30 -15.66 2.32
C ARG A 159 11.45 -16.71 1.21
N SER A 160 10.37 -17.37 0.87
CA SER A 160 10.30 -18.40 -0.17
C SER A 160 9.10 -18.19 -1.07
N THR A 161 9.04 -18.94 -2.16
CA THR A 161 7.88 -19.04 -3.06
C THR A 161 7.07 -20.31 -2.83
N ASP A 162 7.44 -21.12 -1.84
CA ASP A 162 6.75 -22.37 -1.50
C ASP A 162 5.40 -22.06 -0.83
N LEU A 163 4.34 -22.65 -1.37
CA LEU A 163 2.97 -22.46 -0.87
C LEU A 163 2.78 -23.07 0.52
N ASP A 164 3.50 -24.13 0.84
CA ASP A 164 3.34 -24.84 2.11
C ASP A 164 3.95 -24.07 3.28
N ASP A 165 4.89 -23.19 3.02
CA ASP A 165 5.50 -22.37 4.06
C ASP A 165 4.49 -21.46 4.81
N VAL A 166 3.37 -21.08 4.17
CA VAL A 166 2.35 -20.26 4.85
C VAL A 166 1.71 -20.98 6.04
N LYS A 167 1.75 -22.32 6.05
CA LYS A 167 1.15 -23.14 7.13
C LYS A 167 1.94 -23.03 8.43
N THR A 168 3.23 -22.73 8.36
CA THR A 168 4.17 -22.67 9.52
C THR A 168 4.76 -21.27 9.70
N ALA A 169 4.49 -20.33 8.79
CA ALA A 169 5.02 -18.99 8.86
C ALA A 169 4.45 -18.20 10.04
N LYS A 170 5.31 -17.43 10.69
CA LYS A 170 4.86 -16.34 11.57
C LYS A 170 4.41 -15.17 10.70
N ASN A 171 3.10 -14.95 10.63
CA ASN A 171 2.53 -13.84 9.88
C ASN A 171 2.61 -12.55 10.70
N TYR A 172 3.48 -11.62 10.30
CA TYR A 172 3.70 -10.36 11.01
C TYR A 172 2.51 -9.41 10.91
N VAL A 173 1.82 -9.41 9.75
CA VAL A 173 0.64 -8.56 9.54
C VAL A 173 -0.50 -9.02 10.44
N ALA A 174 -0.76 -10.33 10.51
CA ALA A 174 -1.77 -10.87 11.43
C ALA A 174 -1.44 -10.58 12.89
N ALA A 175 -0.18 -10.77 13.30
CA ALA A 175 0.26 -10.49 14.66
C ALA A 175 0.05 -9.01 15.03
N ALA A 176 0.45 -8.09 14.16
CA ALA A 176 0.28 -6.66 14.39
C ALA A 176 -1.21 -6.26 14.49
N LEU A 177 -2.05 -6.76 13.58
CA LEU A 177 -3.49 -6.47 13.61
C LEU A 177 -4.18 -7.06 14.85
N ASP A 178 -3.80 -8.26 15.29
CA ASP A 178 -4.32 -8.89 16.51
C ASP A 178 -3.91 -8.10 17.77
N GLU A 179 -2.66 -7.62 17.84
CA GLU A 179 -2.18 -6.76 18.93
C GLU A 179 -2.96 -5.44 18.96
N MET A 180 -3.15 -4.78 17.81
CA MET A 180 -3.96 -3.54 17.72
C MET A 180 -5.40 -3.76 18.15
N LYS A 181 -6.03 -4.86 17.71
CA LYS A 181 -7.40 -5.22 18.11
C LYS A 181 -7.53 -5.47 19.61
N ALA A 182 -6.47 -5.96 20.23
CA ALA A 182 -6.40 -6.14 21.69
C ALA A 182 -6.01 -4.85 22.45
N GLY A 183 -5.90 -3.70 21.77
CA GLY A 183 -5.47 -2.42 22.38
C GLY A 183 -4.02 -2.41 22.81
N LYS A 184 -3.19 -3.29 22.26
CA LYS A 184 -1.75 -3.40 22.56
C LYS A 184 -0.91 -2.69 21.51
N PRO A 185 0.26 -2.18 21.88
CA PRO A 185 1.22 -1.70 20.90
C PRO A 185 1.73 -2.86 20.03
N VAL A 186 2.05 -2.55 18.75
CA VAL A 186 2.64 -3.52 17.83
C VAL A 186 4.04 -3.89 18.30
N SER A 187 4.24 -5.14 18.68
CA SER A 187 5.50 -5.62 19.27
C SER A 187 6.65 -5.72 18.28
N VAL A 188 6.34 -6.02 17.00
CA VAL A 188 7.30 -6.07 15.90
C VAL A 188 6.87 -5.02 14.87
N ALA A 189 7.33 -3.78 15.07
CA ALA A 189 6.90 -2.65 14.25
C ALA A 189 7.53 -2.62 12.84
N SER A 190 8.68 -3.27 12.64
CA SER A 190 9.35 -3.29 11.32
C SER A 190 10.09 -4.61 11.10
N THR A 191 10.07 -5.07 9.84
CA THR A 191 10.84 -6.23 9.37
C THR A 191 11.41 -5.95 7.98
N ALA A 192 12.42 -6.73 7.56
CA ALA A 192 12.94 -6.61 6.20
C ALA A 192 11.94 -7.21 5.20
N PRO A 193 11.36 -6.41 4.27
CA PRO A 193 10.47 -6.94 3.26
C PRO A 193 11.24 -7.85 2.30
N TYR A 194 10.55 -8.77 1.66
CA TYR A 194 11.10 -9.68 0.67
C TYR A 194 10.17 -9.79 -0.55
N GLY A 195 10.74 -10.13 -1.69
CA GLY A 195 9.98 -10.29 -2.93
C GLY A 195 10.70 -9.71 -4.14
N CYS A 196 9.98 -9.58 -5.25
CA CYS A 196 10.48 -8.91 -6.44
C CYS A 196 10.56 -7.40 -6.20
N SER A 197 11.54 -6.72 -6.78
CA SER A 197 11.61 -5.25 -6.70
C SER A 197 10.38 -4.60 -7.33
N VAL A 198 9.92 -3.50 -6.74
CA VAL A 198 8.88 -2.66 -7.36
C VAL A 198 9.41 -2.09 -8.68
N LYS A 199 8.60 -2.09 -9.73
CA LYS A 199 8.99 -1.67 -11.08
C LYS A 199 8.66 -0.20 -11.29
N TYR A 200 9.40 0.69 -10.65
CA TYR A 200 9.19 2.14 -10.78
C TYR A 200 9.58 2.70 -12.16
N ARG A 201 10.57 2.10 -12.82
CA ARG A 201 11.03 2.43 -14.19
C ARG A 201 11.66 1.23 -14.87
#